data_f09b8e527472445ba498f8569bdc8a67
#
_entry.id   f09b8e527472445ba498f8569bdc8a67
#
_cell.length_a   1.000
_cell.length_b   1.000
_cell.length_c   1.000
_cell.angle_alpha   90.00
_cell.angle_beta   90.00
_cell.angle_gamma   90.00
#
_symmetry.space_group_name_H-M   'P 1'
#
loop_
_entity.id
_entity.type
_entity.pdbx_description
1 polymer ?
#
loop_
_entity_poly.entity_id
_entity_poly.type
_entity_poly.pdbx_seq_one_letter_code
_entity_poly.pdbx_strand_id
1 'polypeptide(L)'
;MNAMEGTPWVYLFVGRKNEASICAEFTSIISKSLNCYVPVEIKSFRSLFHFLMEKAENRPFNLIIDEFQEFYNINASIYSDMQNIWDQYRHKTKMNLVVCGSVYSLMQRIFQHSKEPLFGRADNIIKLSAFDLTTLKEIIKDFHPQYTNDDLLALYAFTGGVPKYVELFCENAILSVDEMIHFMVRQNSSFTEEGKHLLIEEFGKNFATYFSILSAISGGINTQPTIEAALGDKNIGGHIKRLIGDYNIIVRLRPLLAKEGSQTVRYEIQDNFIRFWFNYFDRHRSLIEIKNFDGLKSIIKNDYSTYSGKILETYFKQKFAESMKYRAIGSWWEPKGAQNEIDIVALSLEKNEAIAVEVKRNKKNFKEEIFLAKVKHLKNKVLPNYQIKTLCLSLEDM
;
A
#
# COMPACT_ATOMS: atom_id res chain seq x y z
N MET A 1 -10.85 2.81 -19.75
CA MET A 1 -11.30 3.28 -21.08
C MET A 1 -12.78 2.99 -21.34
N ASN A 2 -13.31 1.85 -20.92
CA ASN A 2 -14.74 1.50 -21.12
C ASN A 2 -15.76 2.48 -20.47
N ALA A 3 -15.35 3.27 -19.49
CA ALA A 3 -16.23 4.26 -18.83
C ALA A 3 -16.39 5.60 -19.58
N MET A 4 -15.77 5.74 -20.77
CA MET A 4 -15.74 7.01 -21.53
C MET A 4 -16.47 6.93 -22.87
N GLU A 5 -17.42 6.01 -22.99
CA GLU A 5 -18.23 5.87 -24.22
C GLU A 5 -18.95 7.19 -24.56
N GLY A 6 -18.80 7.63 -25.81
CA GLY A 6 -19.48 8.81 -26.35
C GLY A 6 -18.73 10.15 -26.24
N THR A 7 -17.68 10.27 -25.43
CA THR A 7 -16.87 11.51 -25.34
C THR A 7 -15.45 11.25 -25.86
N PRO A 8 -14.90 12.10 -26.76
CA PRO A 8 -13.52 11.95 -27.20
C PRO A 8 -12.55 11.93 -26.03
N TRP A 9 -11.49 11.15 -26.15
CA TRP A 9 -10.45 11.07 -25.12
C TRP A 9 -9.04 11.12 -25.73
N VAL A 10 -8.13 11.68 -24.96
CA VAL A 10 -6.69 11.78 -25.29
C VAL A 10 -5.92 11.14 -24.13
N TYR A 11 -5.08 10.16 -24.44
CA TYR A 11 -4.19 9.53 -23.47
C TYR A 11 -2.75 9.90 -23.79
N LEU A 12 -2.06 10.50 -22.82
CA LEU A 12 -0.68 10.95 -22.90
C LEU A 12 0.14 10.25 -21.83
N PHE A 13 1.18 9.52 -22.23
CA PHE A 13 2.12 8.88 -21.34
C PHE A 13 3.40 9.72 -21.24
N VAL A 14 3.75 10.16 -20.03
CA VAL A 14 4.95 10.99 -19.79
C VAL A 14 6.19 10.11 -19.67
N GLY A 15 6.83 9.84 -20.81
CA GLY A 15 8.08 9.08 -20.85
C GLY A 15 9.30 9.89 -20.40
N ARG A 16 10.37 9.22 -20.04
CA ARG A 16 11.66 9.84 -19.62
C ARG A 16 12.45 10.39 -20.80
N LYS A 17 11.95 11.46 -21.42
CA LYS A 17 12.52 12.17 -22.58
C LYS A 17 12.59 13.65 -22.27
N ASN A 18 13.25 14.44 -23.13
CA ASN A 18 13.19 15.90 -23.02
C ASN A 18 11.80 16.43 -23.40
N GLU A 19 11.45 17.60 -22.90
CA GLU A 19 10.14 18.22 -23.08
C GLU A 19 9.73 18.39 -24.55
N ALA A 20 10.66 18.82 -25.42
CA ALA A 20 10.36 19.01 -26.84
C ALA A 20 9.99 17.70 -27.56
N SER A 21 10.69 16.60 -27.24
CA SER A 21 10.39 15.29 -27.82
C SER A 21 9.03 14.76 -27.35
N ILE A 22 8.69 14.96 -26.07
CA ILE A 22 7.39 14.59 -25.52
C ILE A 22 6.28 15.42 -26.17
N CYS A 23 6.46 16.72 -26.33
CA CYS A 23 5.49 17.59 -27.00
C CYS A 23 5.25 17.19 -28.47
N ALA A 24 6.28 16.78 -29.19
CA ALA A 24 6.14 16.28 -30.54
C ALA A 24 5.29 14.99 -30.62
N GLU A 25 5.51 14.04 -29.70
CA GLU A 25 4.68 12.83 -29.59
C GLU A 25 3.24 13.18 -29.25
N PHE A 26 3.04 14.01 -28.23
CA PHE A 26 1.72 14.44 -27.76
C PHE A 26 0.94 15.16 -28.86
N THR A 27 1.59 16.04 -29.64
CA THR A 27 1.00 16.72 -30.78
C THR A 27 0.40 15.72 -31.76
N SER A 28 1.14 14.65 -32.11
CA SER A 28 0.65 13.60 -33.02
C SER A 28 -0.55 12.83 -32.42
N ILE A 29 -0.50 12.49 -31.13
CA ILE A 29 -1.59 11.78 -30.45
C ILE A 29 -2.85 12.65 -30.39
N ILE A 30 -2.71 13.91 -29.97
CA ILE A 30 -3.83 14.86 -29.84
C ILE A 30 -4.49 15.10 -31.20
N SER A 31 -3.69 15.33 -32.25
CA SER A 31 -4.20 15.56 -33.60
C SER A 31 -5.08 14.40 -34.08
N LYS A 32 -4.65 13.16 -33.84
CA LYS A 32 -5.40 11.94 -34.18
C LYS A 32 -6.65 11.77 -33.32
N SER A 33 -6.50 11.88 -31.98
CA SER A 33 -7.59 11.59 -31.04
C SER A 33 -8.73 12.62 -31.11
N LEU A 34 -8.39 13.89 -31.33
CA LEU A 34 -9.39 14.96 -31.41
C LEU A 34 -9.77 15.32 -32.87
N ASN A 35 -9.16 14.67 -33.88
CA ASN A 35 -9.32 15.00 -35.30
C ASN A 35 -9.21 16.52 -35.53
N CYS A 36 -8.10 17.11 -35.09
CA CYS A 36 -7.84 18.54 -35.23
C CYS A 36 -6.38 18.81 -35.59
N TYR A 37 -6.15 19.96 -36.24
CA TYR A 37 -4.80 20.44 -36.48
C TYR A 37 -4.19 20.94 -35.18
N VAL A 38 -2.99 20.45 -34.83
CA VAL A 38 -2.15 20.95 -33.74
C VAL A 38 -0.91 21.56 -34.38
N PRO A 39 -0.54 22.82 -34.06
CA PRO A 39 0.66 23.44 -34.62
C PRO A 39 1.92 22.65 -34.30
N VAL A 40 2.72 22.35 -35.33
CA VAL A 40 3.97 21.55 -35.17
C VAL A 40 5.06 22.32 -34.40
N GLU A 41 4.93 23.62 -34.26
CA GLU A 41 5.86 24.51 -33.57
C GLU A 41 5.77 24.44 -32.05
N ILE A 42 4.80 23.72 -31.51
CA ILE A 42 4.63 23.55 -30.07
C ILE A 42 5.75 22.66 -29.51
N LYS A 43 6.73 23.27 -28.82
CA LYS A 43 7.89 22.61 -28.23
C LYS A 43 7.86 22.59 -26.69
N SER A 44 6.87 23.24 -26.07
CA SER A 44 6.71 23.25 -24.61
C SER A 44 5.36 22.70 -24.20
N PHE A 45 5.33 22.00 -23.07
CA PHE A 45 4.09 21.49 -22.51
C PHE A 45 3.13 22.62 -22.09
N ARG A 46 3.67 23.76 -21.67
CA ARG A 46 2.89 24.97 -21.41
C ARG A 46 2.02 25.34 -22.62
N SER A 47 2.63 25.47 -23.80
CA SER A 47 1.92 25.86 -25.02
C SER A 47 0.93 24.79 -25.45
N LEU A 48 1.28 23.52 -25.28
CA LEU A 48 0.40 22.40 -25.60
C LEU A 48 -0.82 22.35 -24.67
N PHE A 49 -0.62 22.54 -23.38
CA PHE A 49 -1.70 22.56 -22.39
C PHE A 49 -2.62 23.75 -22.60
N HIS A 50 -2.06 24.93 -22.91
CA HIS A 50 -2.86 26.10 -23.27
C HIS A 50 -3.73 25.83 -24.51
N PHE A 51 -3.17 25.26 -25.57
CA PHE A 51 -3.92 24.87 -26.77
C PHE A 51 -5.07 23.91 -26.42
N LEU A 52 -4.84 22.90 -25.57
CA LEU A 52 -5.87 21.97 -25.15
C LEU A 52 -6.99 22.66 -24.37
N MET A 53 -6.65 23.60 -23.49
CA MET A 53 -7.63 24.37 -22.73
C MET A 53 -8.51 25.27 -23.62
N GLU A 54 -7.92 25.94 -24.61
CA GLU A 54 -8.67 26.70 -25.63
C GLU A 54 -9.64 25.82 -26.44
N LYS A 55 -9.17 24.63 -26.88
CA LYS A 55 -10.05 23.68 -27.56
C LYS A 55 -11.18 23.18 -26.69
N ALA A 56 -10.94 23.02 -25.42
CA ALA A 56 -11.91 22.53 -24.45
C ALA A 56 -13.02 23.55 -24.10
N GLU A 57 -12.86 24.84 -24.39
CA GLU A 57 -13.96 25.81 -24.25
C GLU A 57 -15.15 25.46 -25.15
N ASN A 58 -14.87 24.97 -26.35
CA ASN A 58 -15.87 24.73 -27.38
C ASN A 58 -16.26 23.27 -27.53
N ARG A 59 -15.38 22.33 -27.18
CA ARG A 59 -15.60 20.90 -27.41
C ARG A 59 -15.23 20.11 -26.15
N PRO A 60 -16.14 19.32 -25.56
CA PRO A 60 -15.81 18.46 -24.43
C PRO A 60 -14.93 17.30 -24.87
N PHE A 61 -13.94 16.96 -24.06
CA PHE A 61 -13.12 15.74 -24.16
C PHE A 61 -12.48 15.38 -22.82
N ASN A 62 -12.02 14.12 -22.70
CA ASN A 62 -11.25 13.65 -21.55
C ASN A 62 -9.76 13.70 -21.90
N LEU A 63 -8.96 14.32 -21.04
CA LEU A 63 -7.50 14.30 -21.12
C LEU A 63 -6.96 13.45 -19.98
N ILE A 64 -6.25 12.38 -20.32
CA ILE A 64 -5.59 11.50 -19.35
C ILE A 64 -4.09 11.68 -19.52
N ILE A 65 -3.39 12.03 -18.43
CA ILE A 65 -1.93 12.15 -18.41
C ILE A 65 -1.40 11.12 -17.41
N ASP A 66 -0.73 10.11 -17.94
CA ASP A 66 -0.14 9.02 -17.15
C ASP A 66 1.34 9.28 -16.88
N GLU A 67 1.84 8.73 -15.76
CA GLU A 67 3.18 9.01 -15.21
C GLU A 67 3.43 10.51 -15.00
N PHE A 68 2.39 11.22 -14.55
CA PHE A 68 2.39 12.67 -14.40
C PHE A 68 3.54 13.21 -13.55
N GLN A 69 4.00 12.44 -12.56
CA GLN A 69 5.13 12.81 -11.73
C GLN A 69 6.46 12.89 -12.50
N GLU A 70 6.59 12.27 -13.67
CA GLU A 70 7.82 12.33 -14.46
C GLU A 70 8.11 13.75 -14.97
N PHE A 71 7.11 14.61 -15.08
CA PHE A 71 7.34 16.03 -15.37
C PHE A 71 8.27 16.69 -14.35
N TYR A 72 8.32 16.21 -13.10
CA TYR A 72 9.24 16.73 -12.08
C TYR A 72 10.71 16.58 -12.51
N ASN A 73 11.03 15.47 -13.15
CA ASN A 73 12.39 15.18 -13.65
C ASN A 73 12.70 15.85 -14.97
N ILE A 74 11.69 16.15 -15.78
CA ILE A 74 11.83 16.74 -17.12
C ILE A 74 11.93 18.26 -16.99
N ASN A 75 10.96 18.91 -16.39
CA ASN A 75 10.87 20.33 -16.16
C ASN A 75 9.84 20.63 -15.06
N ALA A 76 10.27 20.85 -13.85
CA ALA A 76 9.39 21.09 -12.71
C ALA A 76 8.52 22.36 -12.84
N SER A 77 8.90 23.32 -13.75
CA SER A 77 8.10 24.52 -13.99
C SER A 77 6.75 24.22 -14.66
N ILE A 78 6.59 23.03 -15.27
CA ILE A 78 5.35 22.60 -15.90
C ILE A 78 4.17 22.66 -14.90
N TYR A 79 4.39 22.31 -13.64
CA TYR A 79 3.31 22.37 -12.63
C TYR A 79 2.84 23.81 -12.37
N SER A 80 3.76 24.78 -12.35
CA SER A 80 3.41 26.20 -12.21
C SER A 80 2.73 26.75 -13.47
N ASP A 81 3.16 26.30 -14.64
CA ASP A 81 2.54 26.68 -15.91
C ASP A 81 1.12 26.11 -16.01
N MET A 82 0.94 24.85 -15.66
CA MET A 82 -0.39 24.22 -15.58
C MET A 82 -1.30 24.93 -14.57
N GLN A 83 -0.78 25.29 -13.39
CA GLN A 83 -1.51 26.07 -12.42
C GLN A 83 -2.07 27.35 -13.02
N ASN A 84 -1.20 28.15 -13.64
CA ASN A 84 -1.58 29.46 -14.21
C ASN A 84 -2.65 29.31 -15.29
N ILE A 85 -2.48 28.34 -16.18
CA ILE A 85 -3.41 28.10 -17.27
C ILE A 85 -4.73 27.53 -16.70
N TRP A 86 -4.67 26.55 -15.80
CA TRP A 86 -5.86 25.97 -15.18
C TRP A 86 -6.71 27.03 -14.48
N ASP A 87 -6.10 27.90 -13.69
CA ASP A 87 -6.81 28.96 -12.95
C ASP A 87 -7.52 29.95 -13.89
N GLN A 88 -6.99 30.17 -15.12
CA GLN A 88 -7.63 31.03 -16.13
C GLN A 88 -8.84 30.36 -16.80
N TYR A 89 -8.78 29.06 -17.03
CA TYR A 89 -9.73 28.34 -17.87
C TYR A 89 -10.71 27.44 -17.10
N ARG A 90 -10.48 27.12 -15.83
CA ARG A 90 -11.24 26.11 -15.09
C ARG A 90 -12.76 26.31 -15.06
N HIS A 91 -13.21 27.55 -15.18
CA HIS A 91 -14.65 27.88 -15.20
C HIS A 91 -15.25 27.92 -16.60
N LYS A 92 -14.44 27.78 -17.64
CA LYS A 92 -14.85 27.82 -19.06
C LYS A 92 -14.63 26.49 -19.75
N THR A 93 -13.65 25.73 -19.30
CA THR A 93 -13.26 24.46 -19.92
C THR A 93 -14.35 23.42 -19.76
N LYS A 94 -14.54 22.61 -20.80
CA LYS A 94 -15.36 21.39 -20.81
C LYS A 94 -14.49 20.13 -20.79
N MET A 95 -13.21 20.27 -20.47
CA MET A 95 -12.27 19.16 -20.37
C MET A 95 -12.37 18.51 -18.98
N ASN A 96 -12.47 17.19 -18.99
CA ASN A 96 -12.21 16.40 -17.78
C ASN A 96 -10.74 15.99 -17.79
N LEU A 97 -9.96 16.49 -16.84
CA LEU A 97 -8.54 16.19 -16.70
C LEU A 97 -8.34 15.10 -15.64
N VAL A 98 -7.77 13.99 -16.07
CA VAL A 98 -7.36 12.88 -15.20
C VAL A 98 -5.83 12.77 -15.25
N VAL A 99 -5.19 12.83 -14.11
CA VAL A 99 -3.74 12.62 -14.00
C VAL A 99 -3.48 11.44 -13.08
N CYS A 100 -2.60 10.55 -13.49
CA CYS A 100 -2.21 9.38 -12.72
C CYS A 100 -0.68 9.26 -12.66
N GLY A 101 -0.20 8.55 -11.67
CA GLY A 101 1.22 8.30 -11.48
C GLY A 101 1.47 7.16 -10.51
N SER A 102 2.56 6.46 -10.74
CA SER A 102 2.96 5.26 -9.98
C SER A 102 3.71 5.57 -8.69
N VAL A 103 4.38 6.73 -8.59
CA VAL A 103 5.16 7.14 -7.42
C VAL A 103 4.26 7.91 -6.44
N TYR A 104 3.78 7.22 -5.41
CA TYR A 104 2.81 7.77 -4.45
C TYR A 104 3.28 9.05 -3.78
N SER A 105 4.52 9.06 -3.29
CA SER A 105 5.09 10.21 -2.57
C SER A 105 5.15 11.48 -3.44
N LEU A 106 5.48 11.33 -4.71
CA LEU A 106 5.52 12.47 -5.64
C LEU A 106 4.12 12.97 -5.98
N MET A 107 3.16 12.08 -6.25
CA MET A 107 1.78 12.47 -6.52
C MET A 107 1.13 13.16 -5.30
N GLN A 108 1.36 12.63 -4.09
CA GLN A 108 0.92 13.27 -2.85
C GLN A 108 1.54 14.66 -2.70
N ARG A 109 2.84 14.81 -2.94
CA ARG A 109 3.52 16.09 -2.90
C ARG A 109 2.90 17.09 -3.88
N ILE A 110 2.75 16.72 -5.14
CA ILE A 110 2.23 17.60 -6.21
C ILE A 110 0.85 18.18 -5.86
N PHE A 111 -0.07 17.35 -5.32
CA PHE A 111 -1.47 17.75 -5.13
C PHE A 111 -1.87 18.08 -3.70
N GLN A 112 -1.14 17.60 -2.69
CA GLN A 112 -1.52 17.72 -1.28
C GLN A 112 -0.56 18.56 -0.44
N HIS A 113 0.60 18.92 -0.94
CA HIS A 113 1.54 19.75 -0.19
C HIS A 113 1.29 21.23 -0.49
N SER A 114 1.01 22.02 0.54
CA SER A 114 0.57 23.44 0.44
C SER A 114 1.51 24.39 -0.30
N LYS A 115 2.78 24.00 -0.48
CA LYS A 115 3.77 24.80 -1.19
C LYS A 115 3.88 24.48 -2.68
N GLU A 116 3.20 23.44 -3.14
CA GLU A 116 3.26 23.01 -4.55
C GLU A 116 2.18 23.71 -5.39
N PRO A 117 2.49 24.02 -6.67
CA PRO A 117 1.60 24.81 -7.53
C PRO A 117 0.20 24.23 -7.70
N LEU A 118 0.06 22.91 -7.81
CA LEU A 118 -1.22 22.24 -8.05
C LEU A 118 -1.99 21.89 -6.77
N PHE A 119 -1.51 22.33 -5.60
CA PHE A 119 -2.22 22.14 -4.34
C PHE A 119 -3.65 22.70 -4.39
N GLY A 120 -4.62 21.88 -4.00
CA GLY A 120 -6.04 22.26 -3.92
C GLY A 120 -6.72 22.49 -5.27
N ARG A 121 -6.14 22.01 -6.40
CA ARG A 121 -6.71 22.12 -7.74
C ARG A 121 -7.34 20.84 -8.28
N ALA A 122 -7.13 19.74 -7.58
CA ALA A 122 -7.85 18.50 -7.87
C ALA A 122 -9.22 18.51 -7.16
N ASP A 123 -10.29 18.27 -7.92
CA ASP A 123 -11.65 18.11 -7.38
C ASP A 123 -11.77 16.79 -6.61
N ASN A 124 -11.12 15.75 -7.11
CA ASN A 124 -11.09 14.42 -6.50
C ASN A 124 -9.67 13.83 -6.53
N ILE A 125 -9.29 13.19 -5.45
CA ILE A 125 -8.04 12.44 -5.35
C ILE A 125 -8.42 10.99 -5.03
N ILE A 126 -8.11 10.08 -5.95
CA ILE A 126 -8.39 8.65 -5.83
C ILE A 126 -7.08 7.93 -5.55
N LYS A 127 -6.99 7.32 -4.37
CA LYS A 127 -5.92 6.39 -4.05
C LYS A 127 -6.39 4.98 -4.39
N LEU A 128 -5.77 4.36 -5.39
CA LEU A 128 -6.00 2.94 -5.66
C LEU A 128 -5.43 2.12 -4.50
N SER A 129 -6.28 1.34 -3.89
CA SER A 129 -5.92 0.43 -2.80
C SER A 129 -5.82 -1.00 -3.33
N ALA A 130 -5.16 -1.85 -2.55
CA ALA A 130 -5.25 -3.29 -2.75
C ALA A 130 -6.70 -3.77 -2.66
N PHE A 131 -7.00 -4.93 -3.23
CA PHE A 131 -8.31 -5.57 -3.09
C PHE A 131 -8.65 -5.79 -1.62
N ASP A 132 -9.91 -5.57 -1.27
CA ASP A 132 -10.43 -5.93 0.04
C ASP A 132 -10.55 -7.45 0.19
N LEU A 133 -10.83 -7.92 1.41
CA LEU A 133 -10.89 -9.35 1.70
C LEU A 133 -12.05 -10.05 1.00
N THR A 134 -13.16 -9.35 0.80
CA THR A 134 -14.33 -9.87 0.10
C THR A 134 -13.98 -10.12 -1.36
N THR A 135 -13.39 -9.14 -2.03
CA THR A 135 -12.93 -9.25 -3.43
C THR A 135 -11.89 -10.34 -3.60
N LEU A 136 -10.89 -10.43 -2.69
CA LEU A 136 -9.89 -11.51 -2.76
C LEU A 136 -10.53 -12.89 -2.62
N LYS A 137 -11.54 -13.02 -1.76
CA LYS A 137 -12.27 -14.27 -1.57
C LYS A 137 -13.10 -14.65 -2.78
N GLU A 138 -13.72 -13.69 -3.44
CA GLU A 138 -14.43 -13.89 -4.70
C GLU A 138 -13.47 -14.33 -5.82
N ILE A 139 -12.36 -13.61 -5.99
CA ILE A 139 -11.36 -13.94 -7.01
C ILE A 139 -10.80 -15.35 -6.82
N ILE A 140 -10.34 -15.71 -5.61
CA ILE A 140 -9.77 -17.05 -5.41
C ILE A 140 -10.82 -18.14 -5.63
N LYS A 141 -12.08 -17.88 -5.27
CA LYS A 141 -13.19 -18.82 -5.51
C LYS A 141 -13.46 -19.01 -7.00
N ASP A 142 -13.38 -17.96 -7.80
CA ASP A 142 -13.62 -18.03 -9.24
C ASP A 142 -12.52 -18.80 -9.97
N PHE A 143 -11.28 -18.61 -9.59
CA PHE A 143 -10.11 -19.25 -10.23
C PHE A 143 -9.74 -20.61 -9.61
N HIS A 144 -10.09 -20.85 -8.35
CA HIS A 144 -9.79 -22.09 -7.62
C HIS A 144 -10.95 -22.45 -6.67
N PRO A 145 -12.07 -22.99 -7.17
CA PRO A 145 -13.28 -23.23 -6.37
C PRO A 145 -13.08 -24.12 -5.13
N GLN A 146 -12.04 -24.95 -5.12
CA GLN A 146 -11.71 -25.85 -4.01
C GLN A 146 -10.58 -25.31 -3.11
N TYR A 147 -10.32 -24.00 -3.14
CA TYR A 147 -9.29 -23.39 -2.29
C TYR A 147 -9.54 -23.67 -0.80
N THR A 148 -8.48 -23.76 -0.05
CA THR A 148 -8.52 -23.80 1.42
C THR A 148 -8.41 -22.39 2.00
N ASN A 149 -8.79 -22.20 3.24
CA ASN A 149 -8.55 -20.93 3.95
C ASN A 149 -7.05 -20.62 4.06
N ASP A 150 -6.19 -21.64 4.06
CA ASP A 150 -4.73 -21.43 4.04
C ASP A 150 -4.24 -20.90 2.68
N ASP A 151 -4.84 -21.32 1.58
CA ASP A 151 -4.54 -20.77 0.25
C ASP A 151 -4.97 -19.30 0.14
N LEU A 152 -6.15 -18.97 0.67
CA LEU A 152 -6.61 -17.58 0.76
C LEU A 152 -5.66 -16.73 1.64
N LEU A 153 -5.23 -17.27 2.79
CA LEU A 153 -4.28 -16.58 3.66
C LEU A 153 -2.92 -16.38 2.97
N ALA A 154 -2.45 -17.38 2.22
CA ALA A 154 -1.21 -17.28 1.45
C ALA A 154 -1.31 -16.23 0.34
N LEU A 155 -2.41 -16.23 -0.42
CA LEU A 155 -2.66 -15.20 -1.43
C LEU A 155 -2.61 -13.80 -0.81
N TYR A 156 -3.30 -13.59 0.31
CA TYR A 156 -3.27 -12.32 1.03
C TYR A 156 -1.87 -11.99 1.59
N ALA A 157 -1.16 -12.98 2.14
CA ALA A 157 0.16 -12.80 2.74
C ALA A 157 1.26 -12.46 1.71
N PHE A 158 1.17 -13.04 0.51
CA PHE A 158 2.21 -12.92 -0.52
C PHE A 158 1.95 -11.78 -1.49
N THR A 159 0.68 -11.38 -1.68
CA THR A 159 0.31 -10.32 -2.62
C THR A 159 -0.09 -9.01 -1.95
N GLY A 160 -0.47 -9.05 -0.67
CA GLY A 160 -1.10 -7.91 -0.01
C GLY A 160 -2.44 -7.51 -0.61
N GLY A 161 -3.01 -8.32 -1.54
CA GLY A 161 -4.18 -7.97 -2.33
C GLY A 161 -3.87 -7.02 -3.49
N VAL A 162 -2.60 -6.76 -3.82
CA VAL A 162 -2.23 -5.91 -4.95
C VAL A 162 -2.65 -6.56 -6.26
N PRO A 163 -3.49 -5.89 -7.10
CA PRO A 163 -4.08 -6.47 -8.30
C PRO A 163 -3.07 -7.17 -9.22
N LYS A 164 -1.95 -6.53 -9.50
CA LYS A 164 -0.86 -7.07 -10.34
C LYS A 164 -0.39 -8.46 -9.91
N TYR A 165 -0.22 -8.67 -8.60
CA TYR A 165 0.29 -9.95 -8.09
C TYR A 165 -0.83 -11.00 -8.01
N VAL A 166 -2.03 -10.57 -7.67
CA VAL A 166 -3.22 -11.46 -7.65
C VAL A 166 -3.48 -11.98 -9.06
N GLU A 167 -3.54 -11.09 -10.06
CA GLU A 167 -3.69 -11.42 -11.48
C GLU A 167 -2.63 -12.42 -11.94
N LEU A 168 -1.35 -12.16 -11.61
CA LEU A 168 -0.24 -13.02 -12.00
C LEU A 168 -0.38 -14.46 -11.48
N PHE A 169 -0.87 -14.64 -10.25
CA PHE A 169 -1.14 -15.97 -9.72
C PHE A 169 -2.37 -16.62 -10.37
N CYS A 170 -3.45 -15.86 -10.57
CA CYS A 170 -4.67 -16.34 -11.19
C CYS A 170 -4.45 -16.78 -12.64
N GLU A 171 -3.81 -15.96 -13.47
CA GLU A 171 -3.53 -16.28 -14.88
C GLU A 171 -2.65 -17.51 -15.06
N ASN A 172 -1.78 -17.81 -14.10
CA ASN A 172 -0.93 -18.99 -14.13
C ASN A 172 -1.55 -20.19 -13.40
N ALA A 173 -2.77 -20.07 -12.89
CA ALA A 173 -3.48 -21.08 -12.08
C ALA A 173 -2.66 -21.57 -10.86
N ILE A 174 -1.94 -20.65 -10.20
CA ILE A 174 -1.02 -20.90 -9.08
C ILE A 174 -1.68 -20.37 -7.83
N LEU A 175 -2.49 -21.18 -7.14
CA LEU A 175 -3.33 -20.72 -6.05
C LEU A 175 -3.24 -21.56 -4.77
N SER A 176 -2.45 -22.61 -4.74
CA SER A 176 -2.06 -23.30 -3.50
C SER A 176 -0.82 -22.68 -2.87
N VAL A 177 -0.68 -22.80 -1.54
CA VAL A 177 0.47 -22.27 -0.77
C VAL A 177 1.80 -22.70 -1.39
N ASP A 178 1.93 -24.00 -1.68
CA ASP A 178 3.16 -24.58 -2.21
C ASP A 178 3.50 -24.08 -3.62
N GLU A 179 2.49 -23.99 -4.49
CA GLU A 179 2.68 -23.49 -5.86
C GLU A 179 3.08 -22.00 -5.85
N MET A 180 2.43 -21.17 -5.02
CA MET A 180 2.79 -19.76 -4.89
C MET A 180 4.25 -19.60 -4.44
N ILE A 181 4.70 -20.35 -3.43
CA ILE A 181 6.09 -20.33 -2.97
C ILE A 181 7.05 -20.76 -4.10
N HIS A 182 6.73 -21.84 -4.83
CA HIS A 182 7.55 -22.29 -5.94
C HIS A 182 7.64 -21.28 -7.08
N PHE A 183 6.53 -20.60 -7.37
CA PHE A 183 6.47 -19.59 -8.42
C PHE A 183 7.27 -18.34 -8.08
N MET A 184 7.15 -17.86 -6.84
CA MET A 184 7.88 -16.69 -6.37
C MET A 184 9.38 -16.94 -6.25
N VAL A 185 9.76 -18.17 -5.85
CA VAL A 185 11.15 -18.56 -5.57
C VAL A 185 11.67 -19.50 -6.66
N ARG A 186 11.92 -18.93 -7.82
CA ARG A 186 12.52 -19.66 -8.97
C ARG A 186 13.56 -18.79 -9.65
N GLN A 187 14.39 -19.42 -10.47
CA GLN A 187 15.33 -18.68 -11.29
C GLN A 187 14.60 -17.68 -12.20
N ASN A 188 15.11 -16.46 -12.28
CA ASN A 188 14.54 -15.35 -13.05
C ASN A 188 13.12 -14.94 -12.61
N SER A 189 12.74 -15.20 -11.37
CA SER A 189 11.51 -14.68 -10.81
C SER A 189 11.60 -13.17 -10.65
N SER A 190 10.62 -12.43 -11.16
CA SER A 190 10.51 -10.98 -10.96
C SER A 190 10.35 -10.61 -9.48
N PHE A 191 9.73 -11.47 -8.68
CA PHE A 191 9.48 -11.22 -7.26
C PHE A 191 10.75 -11.01 -6.44
N THR A 192 11.87 -11.61 -6.82
CA THR A 192 13.13 -11.51 -6.06
C THR A 192 13.67 -10.08 -6.00
N GLU A 193 13.48 -9.28 -7.05
CA GLU A 193 13.95 -7.88 -7.13
C GLU A 193 12.80 -6.86 -7.04
N GLU A 194 11.56 -7.30 -7.13
CA GLU A 194 10.37 -6.43 -7.22
C GLU A 194 10.27 -5.45 -6.04
N GLY A 195 10.39 -5.94 -4.81
CA GLY A 195 10.32 -5.07 -3.63
C GLY A 195 11.42 -4.01 -3.59
N LYS A 196 12.60 -4.34 -4.12
CA LYS A 196 13.70 -3.39 -4.25
C LYS A 196 13.39 -2.32 -5.29
N HIS A 197 12.87 -2.70 -6.45
CA HIS A 197 12.54 -1.77 -7.52
C HIS A 197 11.45 -0.78 -7.09
N LEU A 198 10.35 -1.26 -6.51
CA LEU A 198 9.29 -0.42 -5.98
C LEU A 198 9.79 0.64 -4.99
N LEU A 199 10.64 0.22 -4.06
CA LEU A 199 11.12 1.10 -3.01
C LEU A 199 12.22 2.06 -3.50
N ILE A 200 13.04 1.70 -4.49
CA ILE A 200 14.02 2.61 -5.08
C ILE A 200 13.31 3.74 -5.84
N GLU A 201 12.22 3.46 -6.52
CA GLU A 201 11.42 4.49 -7.19
C GLU A 201 10.86 5.51 -6.19
N GLU A 202 10.39 5.05 -5.02
CA GLU A 202 9.89 5.91 -3.95
C GLU A 202 11.00 6.69 -3.22
N PHE A 203 12.11 6.03 -2.86
CA PHE A 203 13.14 6.62 -1.98
C PHE A 203 14.22 7.40 -2.72
N GLY A 204 14.39 7.14 -4.02
CA GLY A 204 15.48 7.71 -4.81
C GLY A 204 16.87 7.34 -4.28
N LYS A 205 17.82 8.26 -4.33
CA LYS A 205 19.24 8.02 -4.00
C LYS A 205 19.52 7.64 -2.53
N ASN A 206 18.62 7.96 -1.61
CA ASN A 206 18.82 7.78 -0.16
C ASN A 206 18.22 6.47 0.38
N PHE A 207 18.01 5.47 -0.46
CA PHE A 207 17.28 4.25 -0.13
C PHE A 207 17.93 3.39 0.98
N ALA A 208 19.25 3.41 1.14
CA ALA A 208 19.97 2.48 2.03
C ALA A 208 19.49 2.54 3.50
N THR A 209 19.30 3.74 4.06
CA THR A 209 18.83 3.89 5.44
C THR A 209 17.37 3.40 5.58
N TYR A 210 16.51 3.69 4.62
CA TYR A 210 15.13 3.21 4.63
C TYR A 210 15.06 1.69 4.54
N PHE A 211 15.86 1.06 3.69
CA PHE A 211 15.97 -0.40 3.61
C PHE A 211 16.39 -1.01 4.93
N SER A 212 17.43 -0.46 5.59
CA SER A 212 17.89 -0.96 6.89
C SER A 212 16.79 -0.86 7.97
N ILE A 213 15.99 0.22 7.96
CA ILE A 213 14.85 0.38 8.88
C ILE A 213 13.77 -0.67 8.60
N LEU A 214 13.40 -0.86 7.32
CA LEU A 214 12.37 -1.82 6.92
C LEU A 214 12.80 -3.27 7.19
N SER A 215 14.07 -3.59 6.95
CA SER A 215 14.66 -4.89 7.28
C SER A 215 14.61 -5.17 8.79
N ALA A 216 14.95 -4.18 9.63
CA ALA A 216 14.84 -4.30 11.07
C ALA A 216 13.39 -4.55 11.52
N ILE A 217 12.42 -3.77 10.99
CA ILE A 217 11.00 -3.90 11.32
C ILE A 217 10.48 -5.29 10.91
N SER A 218 10.81 -5.77 9.71
CA SER A 218 10.39 -7.09 9.25
C SER A 218 10.99 -8.21 10.11
N GLY A 219 12.18 -7.98 10.66
CA GLY A 219 12.84 -8.86 11.62
C GLY A 219 12.27 -8.85 13.04
N GLY A 220 11.25 -8.02 13.32
CA GLY A 220 10.63 -7.91 14.64
C GLY A 220 11.24 -6.83 15.53
N ILE A 221 12.28 -6.10 15.07
CA ILE A 221 12.86 -4.94 15.76
C ILE A 221 12.02 -3.72 15.36
N ASN A 222 10.97 -3.42 16.15
CA ASN A 222 9.88 -2.56 15.70
C ASN A 222 9.59 -1.35 16.59
N THR A 223 10.49 -1.00 17.52
CA THR A 223 10.42 0.25 18.27
C THR A 223 11.56 1.19 17.85
N GLN A 224 11.37 2.50 17.89
CA GLN A 224 12.41 3.42 17.45
C GLN A 224 13.74 3.21 18.20
N PRO A 225 13.79 3.10 19.53
CA PRO A 225 15.06 2.88 20.24
C PRO A 225 15.75 1.57 19.86
N THR A 226 15.00 0.50 19.65
CA THR A 226 15.58 -0.81 19.26
C THR A 226 16.08 -0.80 17.82
N ILE A 227 15.40 -0.08 16.90
CA ILE A 227 15.87 0.10 15.53
C ILE A 227 17.14 0.97 15.51
N GLU A 228 17.16 2.09 16.24
CA GLU A 228 18.34 2.97 16.35
C GLU A 228 19.56 2.19 16.86
N ALA A 229 19.40 1.41 17.94
CA ALA A 229 20.46 0.55 18.47
C ALA A 229 20.96 -0.49 17.44
N ALA A 230 20.04 -1.12 16.70
CA ALA A 230 20.39 -2.08 15.66
C ALA A 230 21.16 -1.43 14.48
N LEU A 231 20.97 -0.13 14.25
CA LEU A 231 21.63 0.65 13.20
C LEU A 231 22.84 1.45 13.67
N GLY A 232 23.43 1.08 14.82
CA GLY A 232 24.62 1.72 15.39
C GLY A 232 24.31 3.09 16.00
N ASP A 233 23.23 3.19 16.74
CA ASP A 233 22.72 4.38 17.45
C ASP A 233 22.47 5.61 16.54
N LYS A 234 22.16 5.33 15.28
CA LYS A 234 21.84 6.35 14.30
C LYS A 234 20.44 6.91 14.55
N ASN A 235 20.32 8.23 14.68
CA ASN A 235 19.01 8.88 14.77
C ASN A 235 18.21 8.71 13.47
N ILE A 236 17.06 8.07 13.56
CA ILE A 236 16.18 7.75 12.43
C ILE A 236 14.81 8.43 12.49
N GLY A 237 14.56 9.30 13.47
CA GLY A 237 13.24 9.94 13.67
C GLY A 237 12.70 10.61 12.41
N GLY A 238 13.55 11.32 11.67
CA GLY A 238 13.20 11.92 10.37
C GLY A 238 12.83 10.90 9.29
N HIS A 239 13.54 9.76 9.24
CA HIS A 239 13.26 8.68 8.29
C HIS A 239 11.94 7.99 8.62
N ILE A 240 11.69 7.69 9.88
CA ILE A 240 10.41 7.12 10.36
C ILE A 240 9.24 8.04 10.01
N LYS A 241 9.39 9.36 10.24
CA LYS A 241 8.35 10.34 9.89
C LYS A 241 8.01 10.29 8.39
N ARG A 242 9.02 10.21 7.53
CA ARG A 242 8.82 10.09 6.07
C ARG A 242 8.20 8.75 5.67
N LEU A 243 8.67 7.65 6.25
CA LEU A 243 8.10 6.32 5.97
C LEU A 243 6.60 6.24 6.30
N ILE A 244 6.15 6.97 7.34
CA ILE A 244 4.74 7.06 7.71
C ILE A 244 3.98 8.06 6.83
N GLY A 245 4.48 9.29 6.73
CA GLY A 245 3.75 10.42 6.13
C GLY A 245 3.90 10.54 4.63
N ASP A 246 5.17 10.55 4.13
CA ASP A 246 5.42 10.82 2.72
C ASP A 246 5.26 9.54 1.86
N TYR A 247 5.79 8.41 2.34
CA TYR A 247 5.81 7.15 1.60
C TYR A 247 4.64 6.22 1.93
N ASN A 248 4.03 6.38 3.11
CA ASN A 248 2.93 5.51 3.59
C ASN A 248 3.28 4.00 3.56
N ILE A 249 4.52 3.65 3.89
CA ILE A 249 5.03 2.25 3.86
C ILE A 249 4.90 1.59 5.22
N ILE A 250 5.09 2.34 6.30
CA ILE A 250 4.92 1.82 7.66
C ILE A 250 3.80 2.53 8.40
N VAL A 251 3.21 1.81 9.33
CA VAL A 251 2.21 2.34 10.27
C VAL A 251 2.79 2.39 11.68
N ARG A 252 2.39 3.43 12.40
CA ARG A 252 2.64 3.58 13.83
C ARG A 252 1.51 2.94 14.62
N LEU A 253 1.78 1.87 15.33
CA LEU A 253 0.84 1.20 16.20
C LEU A 253 0.99 1.67 17.64
N ARG A 254 -0.14 1.90 18.30
CA ARG A 254 -0.24 2.15 19.73
C ARG A 254 -1.24 1.17 20.34
N PRO A 255 -1.10 0.81 21.61
CA PRO A 255 -2.15 0.08 22.30
C PRO A 255 -3.48 0.80 22.14
N LEU A 256 -4.54 0.08 21.86
CA LEU A 256 -5.87 0.69 21.72
C LEU A 256 -6.20 1.50 22.98
N LEU A 257 -6.71 2.72 22.80
CA LEU A 257 -7.00 3.70 23.86
C LEU A 257 -5.77 4.19 24.66
N ALA A 258 -4.57 4.01 24.14
CA ALA A 258 -3.39 4.64 24.75
C ALA A 258 -3.55 6.17 24.73
N LYS A 259 -3.09 6.84 25.79
CA LYS A 259 -3.13 8.31 25.89
C LYS A 259 -2.36 8.95 24.72
N GLU A 260 -2.82 10.10 24.25
CA GLU A 260 -2.05 10.92 23.33
C GLU A 260 -0.67 11.23 23.92
N GLY A 261 0.38 11.10 23.09
CA GLY A 261 1.77 11.27 23.55
C GLY A 261 2.40 10.01 24.16
N SER A 262 1.66 8.89 24.31
CA SER A 262 2.25 7.62 24.73
C SER A 262 3.44 7.23 23.85
N GLN A 263 4.59 6.94 24.50
CA GLN A 263 5.79 6.48 23.81
C GLN A 263 5.79 4.96 23.57
N THR A 264 4.75 4.26 23.99
CA THR A 264 4.56 2.84 23.69
C THR A 264 4.12 2.66 22.24
N VAL A 265 5.09 2.70 21.35
CA VAL A 265 4.86 2.69 19.90
C VAL A 265 5.62 1.53 19.29
N ARG A 266 4.95 0.79 18.40
CA ARG A 266 5.55 -0.18 17.50
C ARG A 266 5.35 0.28 16.05
N TYR A 267 6.24 -0.13 15.16
CA TYR A 267 6.12 0.13 13.71
C TYR A 267 5.91 -1.19 12.98
N GLU A 268 5.04 -1.17 11.98
CA GLU A 268 4.80 -2.31 11.10
C GLU A 268 4.81 -1.87 9.64
N ILE A 269 5.28 -2.73 8.75
CA ILE A 269 5.15 -2.55 7.30
C ILE A 269 3.69 -2.81 6.94
N GLN A 270 3.05 -1.87 6.23
CA GLN A 270 1.62 -1.97 5.90
C GLN A 270 1.36 -3.02 4.82
N ASP A 271 2.16 -2.99 3.77
CA ASP A 271 2.02 -3.87 2.61
C ASP A 271 2.57 -5.26 2.92
N ASN A 272 1.72 -6.30 2.76
CA ASN A 272 2.10 -7.67 3.07
C ASN A 272 3.14 -8.22 2.09
N PHE A 273 3.09 -7.81 0.79
CA PHE A 273 4.12 -8.21 -0.17
C PHE A 273 5.49 -7.64 0.21
N ILE A 274 5.57 -6.35 0.57
CA ILE A 274 6.82 -5.72 1.03
C ILE A 274 7.30 -6.38 2.33
N ARG A 275 6.40 -6.68 3.27
CA ARG A 275 6.73 -7.42 4.49
C ARG A 275 7.31 -8.80 4.19
N PHE A 276 6.69 -9.57 3.27
CA PHE A 276 7.16 -10.86 2.81
C PHE A 276 8.54 -10.74 2.13
N TRP A 277 8.69 -9.74 1.26
CA TRP A 277 9.93 -9.50 0.51
C TRP A 277 11.12 -9.26 1.44
N PHE A 278 10.99 -8.37 2.45
CA PHE A 278 12.05 -8.14 3.43
C PHE A 278 12.32 -9.37 4.30
N ASN A 279 11.28 -10.08 4.70
CA ASN A 279 11.44 -11.23 5.60
C ASN A 279 12.16 -12.40 4.94
N TYR A 280 12.00 -12.58 3.64
CA TYR A 280 12.55 -13.73 2.95
C TYR A 280 13.55 -13.39 1.85
N PHE A 281 13.27 -12.48 0.95
CA PHE A 281 14.16 -12.19 -0.17
C PHE A 281 15.35 -11.30 0.24
N ASP A 282 15.08 -10.20 0.93
CA ASP A 282 16.15 -9.31 1.40
C ASP A 282 17.05 -10.01 2.44
N ARG A 283 16.42 -10.63 3.45
CA ARG A 283 17.14 -11.32 4.52
C ARG A 283 18.01 -12.48 4.04
N HIS A 284 17.56 -13.22 3.02
CA HIS A 284 18.26 -14.39 2.47
C HIS A 284 18.84 -14.13 1.09
N ARG A 285 19.24 -12.91 0.82
CA ARG A 285 19.77 -12.47 -0.48
C ARG A 285 20.95 -13.32 -0.94
N SER A 286 21.81 -13.74 -0.03
CA SER A 286 22.94 -14.64 -0.35
C SER A 286 22.51 -15.95 -1.01
N LEU A 287 21.38 -16.53 -0.62
CA LEU A 287 20.85 -17.74 -1.27
C LEU A 287 20.41 -17.46 -2.72
N ILE A 288 19.85 -16.29 -2.97
CA ILE A 288 19.44 -15.87 -4.32
C ILE A 288 20.69 -15.68 -5.20
N GLU A 289 21.71 -15.00 -4.68
CA GLU A 289 22.97 -14.73 -5.39
C GLU A 289 23.71 -16.01 -5.79
N ILE A 290 23.75 -17.02 -4.90
CA ILE A 290 24.33 -18.33 -5.22
C ILE A 290 23.35 -19.27 -5.92
N LYS A 291 22.14 -18.81 -6.28
CA LYS A 291 21.07 -19.57 -6.95
C LYS A 291 20.58 -20.80 -6.17
N ASN A 292 20.68 -20.78 -4.85
CA ASN A 292 20.14 -21.85 -3.99
C ASN A 292 18.65 -21.60 -3.69
N PHE A 293 17.82 -21.69 -4.73
CA PHE A 293 16.38 -21.45 -4.62
C PHE A 293 15.67 -22.52 -3.78
N ASP A 294 16.14 -23.76 -3.80
CA ASP A 294 15.54 -24.84 -3.01
C ASP A 294 15.79 -24.64 -1.50
N GLY A 295 16.97 -24.14 -1.14
CA GLY A 295 17.24 -23.72 0.24
C GLY A 295 16.30 -22.60 0.70
N LEU A 296 16.06 -21.59 -0.14
CA LEU A 296 15.15 -20.50 0.18
C LEU A 296 13.69 -20.98 0.28
N LYS A 297 13.22 -21.84 -0.63
CA LYS A 297 11.88 -22.46 -0.55
C LYS A 297 11.69 -23.22 0.76
N SER A 298 12.71 -24.01 1.15
CA SER A 298 12.67 -24.77 2.40
C SER A 298 12.57 -23.87 3.62
N ILE A 299 13.30 -22.76 3.65
CA ILE A 299 13.19 -21.74 4.72
C ILE A 299 11.79 -21.18 4.79
N ILE A 300 11.22 -20.75 3.66
CA ILE A 300 9.86 -20.17 3.62
C ILE A 300 8.83 -21.19 4.09
N LYS A 301 8.89 -22.43 3.58
CA LYS A 301 7.94 -23.49 3.96
C LYS A 301 7.99 -23.81 5.46
N ASN A 302 9.19 -23.89 6.02
CA ASN A 302 9.37 -24.19 7.44
C ASN A 302 8.87 -23.06 8.35
N ASP A 303 9.03 -21.80 7.94
CA ASP A 303 8.62 -20.63 8.71
C ASP A 303 7.18 -20.18 8.41
N TYR A 304 6.57 -20.65 7.30
CA TYR A 304 5.27 -20.18 6.82
C TYR A 304 4.18 -20.20 7.90
N SER A 305 4.13 -21.24 8.71
CA SER A 305 3.15 -21.34 9.79
C SER A 305 3.30 -20.22 10.82
N THR A 306 4.52 -19.83 11.16
CA THR A 306 4.82 -18.75 12.10
C THR A 306 4.52 -17.39 11.47
N TYR A 307 5.02 -17.18 10.25
CA TYR A 307 4.82 -15.95 9.48
C TYR A 307 3.34 -15.66 9.25
N SER A 308 2.62 -16.63 8.70
CA SER A 308 1.20 -16.47 8.35
C SER A 308 0.30 -16.36 9.58
N GLY A 309 0.73 -16.81 10.76
CA GLY A 309 0.03 -16.54 12.02
C GLY A 309 -0.11 -15.06 12.31
N LYS A 310 0.96 -14.28 12.12
CA LYS A 310 0.92 -12.80 12.25
C LYS A 310 0.08 -12.14 11.16
N ILE A 311 0.12 -12.68 9.94
CA ILE A 311 -0.71 -12.18 8.85
C ILE A 311 -2.19 -12.46 9.10
N LEU A 312 -2.52 -13.57 9.73
CA LEU A 312 -3.90 -13.92 10.12
C LEU A 312 -4.49 -12.90 11.12
N GLU A 313 -3.69 -12.39 12.05
CA GLU A 313 -4.11 -11.27 12.93
C GLU A 313 -4.43 -10.02 12.10
N THR A 314 -3.60 -9.69 11.11
CA THR A 314 -3.82 -8.55 10.21
C THR A 314 -5.08 -8.76 9.36
N TYR A 315 -5.29 -9.98 8.85
CA TYR A 315 -6.48 -10.36 8.11
C TYR A 315 -7.76 -10.12 8.93
N PHE A 316 -7.81 -10.60 10.17
CA PHE A 316 -9.00 -10.40 11.00
C PHE A 316 -9.18 -8.95 11.41
N LYS A 317 -8.12 -8.18 11.69
CA LYS A 317 -8.23 -6.71 11.91
C LYS A 317 -8.89 -6.03 10.72
N GLN A 318 -8.45 -6.37 9.50
CA GLN A 318 -9.05 -5.84 8.28
C GLN A 318 -10.51 -6.29 8.11
N LYS A 319 -10.82 -7.57 8.34
CA LYS A 319 -12.19 -8.11 8.31
C LYS A 319 -13.13 -7.36 9.27
N PHE A 320 -12.64 -7.05 10.48
CA PHE A 320 -13.40 -6.22 11.42
C PHE A 320 -13.59 -4.79 10.90
N ALA A 321 -12.56 -4.19 10.30
CA ALA A 321 -12.62 -2.84 9.74
C ALA A 321 -13.61 -2.77 8.57
N GLU A 322 -13.54 -3.70 7.63
CA GLU A 322 -14.45 -3.79 6.48
C GLU A 322 -15.91 -4.00 6.87
N SER A 323 -16.18 -4.58 8.04
CA SER A 323 -17.55 -4.76 8.55
C SER A 323 -18.26 -3.45 8.89
N MET A 324 -17.52 -2.34 9.07
CA MET A 324 -18.01 -1.00 9.46
C MET A 324 -18.84 -0.96 10.76
N LYS A 325 -18.71 -1.97 11.63
CA LYS A 325 -19.47 -2.12 12.89
C LYS A 325 -18.79 -1.52 14.11
N TYR A 326 -17.52 -1.11 13.97
CA TYR A 326 -16.69 -0.70 15.09
C TYR A 326 -16.15 0.71 14.90
N ARG A 327 -16.13 1.49 15.98
CA ARG A 327 -15.56 2.85 15.99
C ARG A 327 -14.04 2.87 16.17
N ALA A 328 -13.48 1.80 16.72
CA ALA A 328 -12.03 1.65 16.89
C ALA A 328 -11.67 0.16 16.92
N ILE A 329 -10.59 -0.17 16.23
CA ILE A 329 -10.03 -1.52 16.14
C ILE A 329 -8.52 -1.40 16.30
N GLY A 330 -7.92 -2.25 17.12
CA GLY A 330 -6.47 -2.30 17.31
C GLY A 330 -6.07 -3.46 18.20
N SER A 331 -4.79 -3.56 18.48
CA SER A 331 -4.26 -4.48 19.49
C SER A 331 -4.12 -3.75 20.82
N TRP A 332 -4.06 -4.51 21.89
CA TRP A 332 -3.74 -3.94 23.19
C TRP A 332 -2.56 -4.68 23.81
N TRP A 333 -1.61 -3.94 24.35
CA TRP A 333 -0.45 -4.44 25.08
C TRP A 333 0.00 -3.44 26.13
N GLU A 334 0.75 -3.91 27.12
CA GLU A 334 1.32 -3.06 28.15
C GLU A 334 2.72 -2.55 27.78
N PRO A 335 3.14 -1.38 28.30
CA PRO A 335 4.45 -0.78 28.02
C PRO A 335 5.63 -1.66 28.43
N LYS A 336 5.46 -2.46 29.47
CA LYS A 336 6.49 -3.35 30.01
C LYS A 336 6.01 -4.79 29.92
N GLY A 337 6.55 -5.53 28.96
CA GLY A 337 6.33 -6.96 28.79
C GLY A 337 5.15 -7.28 27.84
N ALA A 338 5.31 -8.36 27.07
CA ALA A 338 4.28 -8.86 26.15
C ALA A 338 3.25 -9.78 26.84
N GLN A 339 3.28 -9.87 28.18
CA GLN A 339 2.49 -10.87 28.91
C GLN A 339 0.98 -10.69 28.82
N ASN A 340 0.51 -9.46 28.60
CA ASN A 340 -0.92 -9.12 28.54
C ASN A 340 -1.36 -8.64 27.15
N GLU A 341 -0.67 -9.04 26.08
CA GLU A 341 -1.04 -8.68 24.72
C GLU A 341 -2.33 -9.38 24.28
N ILE A 342 -3.26 -8.60 23.71
CA ILE A 342 -4.50 -9.05 23.07
C ILE A 342 -4.41 -8.69 21.60
N ASP A 343 -4.58 -9.67 20.73
CA ASP A 343 -4.34 -9.53 19.28
C ASP A 343 -5.29 -8.50 18.65
N ILE A 344 -6.58 -8.56 19.01
CA ILE A 344 -7.57 -7.60 18.50
C ILE A 344 -8.50 -7.17 19.65
N VAL A 345 -8.71 -5.87 19.76
CA VAL A 345 -9.78 -5.27 20.56
C VAL A 345 -10.58 -4.36 19.64
N ALA A 346 -11.89 -4.60 19.53
CA ALA A 346 -12.79 -3.81 18.70
C ALA A 346 -13.90 -3.20 19.56
N LEU A 347 -14.09 -1.87 19.45
CA LEU A 347 -15.09 -1.11 20.20
C LEU A 347 -16.32 -0.87 19.34
N SER A 348 -17.50 -1.23 19.82
CA SER A 348 -18.78 -1.01 19.12
C SER A 348 -19.05 0.49 18.84
N LEU A 349 -19.78 0.78 17.77
CA LEU A 349 -20.21 2.14 17.41
C LEU A 349 -21.19 2.72 18.45
N GLU A 350 -22.15 1.93 18.90
CA GLU A 350 -23.35 2.47 19.58
C GLU A 350 -23.38 2.24 21.10
N LYS A 351 -22.57 1.32 21.64
CA LYS A 351 -22.65 0.90 23.03
C LYS A 351 -21.31 0.81 23.69
N ASN A 352 -21.28 0.78 25.02
CA ASN A 352 -20.11 0.41 25.81
C ASN A 352 -19.87 -1.11 25.72
N GLU A 353 -19.79 -1.61 24.48
CA GLU A 353 -19.49 -3.00 24.17
C GLU A 353 -18.15 -3.09 23.43
N ALA A 354 -17.38 -4.10 23.73
CA ALA A 354 -16.12 -4.39 23.07
C ALA A 354 -16.01 -5.88 22.76
N ILE A 355 -15.23 -6.23 21.78
CA ILE A 355 -14.84 -7.59 21.50
C ILE A 355 -13.33 -7.69 21.70
N ALA A 356 -12.88 -8.64 22.49
CA ALA A 356 -11.48 -9.01 22.63
C ALA A 356 -11.26 -10.35 21.90
N VAL A 357 -10.25 -10.42 21.06
CA VAL A 357 -9.99 -11.57 20.21
C VAL A 357 -8.55 -12.04 20.39
N GLU A 358 -8.36 -13.33 20.56
CA GLU A 358 -7.09 -14.03 20.39
C GLU A 358 -7.13 -14.74 19.05
N VAL A 359 -6.07 -14.62 18.25
CA VAL A 359 -5.98 -15.24 16.91
C VAL A 359 -4.96 -16.37 16.95
N LYS A 360 -5.34 -17.55 16.48
CA LYS A 360 -4.46 -18.72 16.39
C LYS A 360 -4.65 -19.40 15.05
N ARG A 361 -3.57 -19.82 14.38
CA ARG A 361 -3.72 -20.65 13.17
C ARG A 361 -4.51 -21.93 13.44
N ASN A 362 -4.26 -22.56 14.57
CA ASN A 362 -4.98 -23.74 15.02
C ASN A 362 -5.67 -23.44 16.37
N LYS A 363 -6.98 -23.56 16.40
CA LYS A 363 -7.82 -23.29 17.57
C LYS A 363 -7.45 -24.15 18.80
N LYS A 364 -6.85 -25.33 18.58
CA LYS A 364 -6.34 -26.20 19.65
C LYS A 364 -5.22 -25.56 20.48
N ASN A 365 -4.53 -24.56 19.94
CA ASN A 365 -3.47 -23.83 20.64
C ASN A 365 -4.00 -22.68 21.50
N PHE A 366 -5.32 -22.48 21.55
CA PHE A 366 -5.95 -21.45 22.37
C PHE A 366 -5.95 -21.87 23.85
N LYS A 367 -5.49 -20.96 24.71
CA LYS A 367 -5.47 -21.14 26.17
C LYS A 367 -6.45 -20.16 26.80
N GLU A 368 -7.69 -20.58 26.95
CA GLU A 368 -8.81 -19.73 27.36
C GLU A 368 -8.56 -19.03 28.69
N GLU A 369 -8.09 -19.75 29.72
CA GLU A 369 -7.84 -19.18 31.05
C GLU A 369 -6.83 -18.02 31.00
N ILE A 370 -5.74 -18.19 30.23
CA ILE A 370 -4.72 -17.16 30.08
C ILE A 370 -5.34 -15.94 29.33
N PHE A 371 -6.12 -16.18 28.31
CA PHE A 371 -6.76 -15.11 27.57
C PHE A 371 -7.77 -14.34 28.42
N LEU A 372 -8.61 -15.03 29.19
CA LEU A 372 -9.57 -14.40 30.11
C LEU A 372 -8.88 -13.55 31.17
N ALA A 373 -7.72 -13.99 31.69
CA ALA A 373 -6.91 -13.18 32.57
C ALA A 373 -6.42 -11.87 31.95
N LYS A 374 -5.93 -11.92 30.70
CA LYS A 374 -5.55 -10.71 29.91
C LYS A 374 -6.75 -9.78 29.72
N VAL A 375 -7.92 -10.30 29.36
CA VAL A 375 -9.14 -9.53 29.15
C VAL A 375 -9.63 -8.88 30.45
N LYS A 376 -9.57 -9.61 31.59
CA LYS A 376 -9.88 -9.04 32.90
C LYS A 376 -8.96 -7.86 33.22
N HIS A 377 -7.67 -8.00 32.90
CA HIS A 377 -6.71 -6.91 33.10
C HIS A 377 -7.00 -5.70 32.21
N LEU A 378 -7.27 -5.90 30.91
CA LEU A 378 -7.73 -4.86 30.00
C LEU A 378 -8.97 -4.14 30.53
N LYS A 379 -9.99 -4.92 30.97
CA LYS A 379 -11.24 -4.38 31.49
C LYS A 379 -10.99 -3.45 32.66
N ASN A 380 -10.24 -3.91 33.67
CA ASN A 380 -10.00 -3.14 34.89
C ASN A 380 -9.18 -1.87 34.63
N LYS A 381 -8.25 -1.91 33.68
CA LYS A 381 -7.28 -0.81 33.46
C LYS A 381 -7.75 0.22 32.45
N VAL A 382 -8.46 -0.19 31.40
CA VAL A 382 -8.75 0.63 30.23
C VAL A 382 -10.24 0.71 29.90
N LEU A 383 -11.01 -0.35 30.16
CA LEU A 383 -12.41 -0.47 29.74
C LEU A 383 -13.35 -0.83 30.90
N PRO A 384 -13.30 -0.12 32.07
CA PRO A 384 -14.04 -0.53 33.29
C PRO A 384 -15.56 -0.58 33.07
N ASN A 385 -16.09 0.26 32.23
CA ASN A 385 -17.54 0.37 31.97
C ASN A 385 -18.01 -0.40 30.74
N TYR A 386 -17.14 -1.25 30.13
CA TYR A 386 -17.49 -2.00 28.93
C TYR A 386 -17.93 -3.43 29.24
N GLN A 387 -18.90 -3.91 28.48
CA GLN A 387 -19.16 -5.33 28.36
C GLN A 387 -18.23 -5.89 27.29
N ILE A 388 -17.37 -6.83 27.66
CA ILE A 388 -16.37 -7.38 26.74
C ILE A 388 -16.77 -8.81 26.39
N LYS A 389 -17.04 -9.04 25.10
CA LYS A 389 -17.20 -10.37 24.52
C LYS A 389 -15.82 -10.91 24.13
N THR A 390 -15.54 -12.17 24.43
CA THR A 390 -14.29 -12.84 24.07
C THR A 390 -14.50 -13.78 22.90
N LEU A 391 -13.53 -13.82 21.96
CA LEU A 391 -13.52 -14.72 20.82
C LEU A 391 -12.11 -15.30 20.62
N CYS A 392 -12.07 -16.55 20.15
CA CYS A 392 -10.86 -17.11 19.54
C CYS A 392 -11.14 -17.32 18.04
N LEU A 393 -10.35 -16.68 17.18
CA LEU A 393 -10.47 -16.83 15.72
C LEU A 393 -9.27 -17.61 15.17
N SER A 394 -9.52 -18.38 14.14
CA SER A 394 -8.53 -19.25 13.51
C SER A 394 -8.70 -19.28 11.98
N LEU A 395 -7.88 -20.07 11.30
CA LEU A 395 -8.04 -20.31 9.85
C LEU A 395 -9.47 -20.77 9.47
N GLU A 396 -10.14 -21.51 10.35
CA GLU A 396 -11.48 -22.01 10.09
C GLU A 396 -12.53 -20.88 10.01
N ASP A 397 -12.23 -19.71 10.59
CA ASP A 397 -13.14 -18.56 10.70
C ASP A 397 -12.94 -17.49 9.59
N MET A 398 -12.08 -17.77 8.62
CA MET A 398 -11.77 -16.87 7.50
C MET A 398 -12.90 -16.71 6.48
#